data_8f2dcf32fe3fe69658911dc0c8c52637
#
_entry.id   8f2dcf32fe3fe69658911dc0c8c52637
#
_cell.length_a   1.000
_cell.length_b   1.000
_cell.length_c   1.000
_cell.angle_alpha   90.00
_cell.angle_beta   90.00
_cell.angle_gamma   90.00
#
_symmetry.space_group_name_H-M   'P 1'
#
loop_
_entity.id
_entity.type
_entity.pdbx_description
1 polymer ?
#
loop_
_entity_poly.entity_id
_entity_poly.type
_entity_poly.pdbx_seq_one_letter_code
_entity_poly.pdbx_strand_id
1 'polypeptide(L)'
;MQIGFNILVVTGFVTSEHYPLFDRLKALGYDGIEIPIFTGDLPHYQELGRACRDKGLRTTFATIVTEDTNPLSPDPAVRAKARDRLRHAIDCGHAIAAEVMCGPYHSPLGVFSGSGPTEDELLRLADVLRDTAAYAETAGVRLAIEAVNRFECYALTTLDQASKLCGRVGHRNFSYMYDTFHANIEEQDPIAAFTAHAHECTHIHISENDRGIPGRGHVPWAATFKAIRASGYDRWLTVEAFGRAVPALAAATRVWRDLFPDTDTLFAESIAMIRRGWAEAA
;
A
#
# COMPACT_ATOMS: atom_id res chain seq x y z
N MET A 1 16.02 -3.27 7.18
CA MET A 1 14.59 -2.97 6.90
C MET A 1 14.24 -1.60 7.45
N GLN A 2 13.27 -0.92 6.86
CA GLN A 2 12.75 0.38 7.29
C GLN A 2 11.34 0.19 7.87
N ILE A 3 10.97 0.99 8.87
CA ILE A 3 9.63 0.97 9.46
C ILE A 3 8.91 2.26 9.07
N GLY A 4 7.79 2.11 8.34
CA GLY A 4 6.93 3.20 7.92
C GLY A 4 5.59 3.22 8.66
N PHE A 5 4.86 4.32 8.51
CA PHE A 5 3.49 4.46 8.99
C PHE A 5 2.61 5.08 7.89
N ASN A 6 1.49 4.42 7.56
CA ASN A 6 0.52 4.93 6.58
C ASN A 6 -0.36 6.02 7.24
N ILE A 7 -0.26 7.25 6.72
CA ILE A 7 -0.97 8.42 7.26
C ILE A 7 -2.48 8.39 6.99
N LEU A 8 -2.95 7.48 6.16
CA LEU A 8 -4.36 7.36 5.81
C LEU A 8 -5.27 7.16 7.03
N VAL A 9 -4.76 6.61 8.13
CA VAL A 9 -5.51 6.51 9.40
C VAL A 9 -5.94 7.87 9.96
N VAL A 10 -5.21 8.94 9.62
CA VAL A 10 -5.44 10.31 10.09
C VAL A 10 -6.12 11.17 9.03
N THR A 11 -5.71 11.04 7.77
CA THR A 11 -6.21 11.89 6.68
C THR A 11 -6.02 11.23 5.32
N GLY A 12 -6.95 11.51 4.39
CA GLY A 12 -6.79 11.17 2.97
C GLY A 12 -6.04 12.25 2.16
N PHE A 13 -5.72 13.40 2.78
CA PHE A 13 -4.98 14.49 2.15
C PHE A 13 -4.12 15.22 3.19
N VAL A 14 -2.81 15.04 3.11
CA VAL A 14 -1.87 15.56 4.09
C VAL A 14 -1.62 17.05 3.84
N THR A 15 -1.86 17.89 4.84
CA THR A 15 -1.60 19.34 4.83
C THR A 15 -0.63 19.74 5.95
N SER A 16 -0.24 21.00 6.03
CA SER A 16 0.63 21.52 7.09
C SER A 16 0.08 21.30 8.51
N GLU A 17 -1.22 21.17 8.67
CA GLU A 17 -1.86 20.84 9.96
C GLU A 17 -1.43 19.48 10.50
N HIS A 18 -0.99 18.58 9.63
CA HIS A 18 -0.53 17.23 9.99
C HIS A 18 0.98 17.16 10.28
N TYR A 19 1.77 18.22 10.04
CA TYR A 19 3.22 18.18 10.26
C TYR A 19 3.65 17.93 11.71
N PRO A 20 2.90 18.32 12.77
CA PRO A 20 3.22 17.91 14.14
C PRO A 20 3.22 16.39 14.36
N LEU A 21 2.44 15.65 13.54
CA LEU A 21 2.45 14.19 13.56
C LEU A 21 3.80 13.60 13.09
N PHE A 22 4.47 14.27 12.15
CA PHE A 22 5.77 13.81 11.64
C PHE A 22 6.83 13.83 12.74
N ASP A 23 6.84 14.87 13.59
CA ASP A 23 7.75 14.93 14.74
C ASP A 23 7.50 13.79 15.72
N ARG A 24 6.23 13.45 15.95
CA ARG A 24 5.85 12.35 16.86
C ARG A 24 6.28 10.99 16.31
N LEU A 25 6.02 10.70 15.03
CA LEU A 25 6.44 9.46 14.39
C LEU A 25 7.97 9.34 14.38
N LYS A 26 8.67 10.44 14.06
CA LYS A 26 10.14 10.47 14.10
C LYS A 26 10.69 10.21 15.50
N ALA A 27 10.11 10.83 16.54
CA ALA A 27 10.51 10.64 17.94
C ALA A 27 10.31 9.18 18.40
N LEU A 28 9.29 8.48 17.92
CA LEU A 28 9.08 7.05 18.18
C LEU A 28 10.07 6.16 17.41
N GLY A 29 10.75 6.72 16.41
CA GLY A 29 11.78 6.07 15.61
C GLY A 29 11.26 5.38 14.35
N TYR A 30 10.17 5.88 13.76
CA TYR A 30 9.81 5.55 12.40
C TYR A 30 10.83 6.12 11.42
N ASP A 31 11.16 5.37 10.37
CA ASP A 31 12.10 5.77 9.33
C ASP A 31 11.41 6.65 8.28
N GLY A 32 10.09 6.47 8.10
CA GLY A 32 9.33 7.21 7.12
C GLY A 32 7.82 7.11 7.29
N ILE A 33 7.13 7.75 6.36
CA ILE A 33 5.66 7.80 6.30
C ILE A 33 5.18 7.42 4.90
N GLU A 34 3.99 6.85 4.85
CA GLU A 34 3.30 6.56 3.60
C GLU A 34 2.17 7.56 3.38
N ILE A 35 2.26 8.29 2.27
CA ILE A 35 1.39 9.40 1.95
C ILE A 35 0.25 8.94 1.04
N PRO A 36 -1.03 9.20 1.34
CA PRO A 36 -2.11 9.01 0.37
C PRO A 36 -2.01 10.07 -0.75
N ILE A 37 -1.89 9.64 -2.00
CA ILE A 37 -1.92 10.52 -3.19
C ILE A 37 -3.16 10.20 -4.01
N PHE A 38 -4.30 10.74 -3.61
CA PHE A 38 -5.59 10.57 -4.28
C PHE A 38 -5.99 11.80 -5.09
N THR A 39 -5.61 12.99 -4.63
CA THR A 39 -5.89 14.30 -5.22
C THR A 39 -4.69 15.23 -5.00
N GLY A 40 -4.81 16.47 -5.42
CA GLY A 40 -3.77 17.48 -5.22
C GLY A 40 -2.92 17.72 -6.46
N ASP A 41 -2.09 18.76 -6.38
CA ASP A 41 -1.22 19.20 -7.45
C ASP A 41 0.26 19.08 -7.09
N LEU A 42 1.11 19.22 -8.06
CA LEU A 42 2.56 19.08 -7.90
C LEU A 42 3.16 20.09 -6.91
N PRO A 43 2.79 21.41 -6.89
CA PRO A 43 3.27 22.37 -5.90
C PRO A 43 3.01 21.94 -4.45
N HIS A 44 1.82 21.39 -4.16
CA HIS A 44 1.47 20.87 -2.84
C HIS A 44 2.41 19.75 -2.41
N TYR A 45 2.66 18.76 -3.29
CA TYR A 45 3.55 17.65 -2.96
C TYR A 45 5.03 18.05 -2.91
N GLN A 46 5.45 19.07 -3.63
CA GLN A 46 6.79 19.66 -3.48
C GLN A 46 7.00 20.28 -2.09
N GLU A 47 5.99 20.98 -1.56
CA GLU A 47 6.02 21.52 -0.20
C GLU A 47 6.03 20.41 0.85
N LEU A 48 5.14 19.45 0.72
CA LEU A 48 5.07 18.26 1.60
C LEU A 48 6.40 17.49 1.61
N GLY A 49 7.01 17.29 0.45
CA GLY A 49 8.31 16.64 0.32
C GLY A 49 9.44 17.39 1.05
N ARG A 50 9.42 18.72 1.03
CA ARG A 50 10.35 19.52 1.85
C ARG A 50 10.11 19.28 3.34
N ALA A 51 8.85 19.34 3.79
CA ALA A 51 8.51 19.10 5.19
C ALA A 51 8.93 17.69 5.68
N CYS A 52 8.76 16.65 4.87
CA CYS A 52 9.22 15.30 5.21
C CYS A 52 10.75 15.24 5.35
N ARG A 53 11.49 15.81 4.41
CA ARG A 53 12.96 15.85 4.45
C ARG A 53 13.49 16.64 5.64
N ASP A 54 12.89 17.79 5.97
CA ASP A 54 13.28 18.62 7.11
C ASP A 54 13.11 17.87 8.44
N LYS A 55 12.16 16.93 8.50
CA LYS A 55 11.95 16.03 9.65
C LYS A 55 12.79 14.75 9.58
N GLY A 56 13.57 14.55 8.53
CA GLY A 56 14.36 13.33 8.33
C GLY A 56 13.51 12.07 8.15
N LEU A 57 12.32 12.22 7.58
CA LEU A 57 11.41 11.10 7.21
C LEU A 57 11.52 10.80 5.73
N ARG A 58 11.72 9.53 5.40
CA ARG A 58 11.60 8.99 4.04
C ARG A 58 10.13 8.79 3.70
N THR A 59 9.81 8.62 2.42
CA THR A 59 8.43 8.52 1.99
C THR A 59 8.19 7.33 1.05
N THR A 60 7.03 6.74 1.20
CA THR A 60 6.32 5.91 0.22
C THR A 60 4.94 6.54 0.00
N PHE A 61 4.17 6.06 -0.97
CA PHE A 61 2.81 6.56 -1.14
C PHE A 61 1.86 5.50 -1.64
N ALA A 62 0.59 5.62 -1.21
CA ALA A 62 -0.51 4.80 -1.67
C ALA A 62 -1.41 5.58 -2.64
N THR A 63 -1.90 4.89 -3.67
CA THR A 63 -2.86 5.46 -4.63
C THR A 63 -3.91 4.43 -5.04
N ILE A 64 -5.03 4.93 -5.57
CA ILE A 64 -6.16 4.15 -6.06
C ILE A 64 -6.57 4.64 -7.45
N VAL A 65 -7.40 3.86 -8.12
CA VAL A 65 -8.14 4.23 -9.32
C VAL A 65 -9.64 4.24 -9.05
N THR A 66 -10.39 4.91 -9.89
CA THR A 66 -11.84 5.07 -9.84
C THR A 66 -12.48 4.46 -11.09
N GLU A 67 -13.80 4.39 -11.19
CA GLU A 67 -14.49 3.80 -12.34
C GLU A 67 -14.11 4.49 -13.67
N ASP A 68 -13.93 5.81 -13.68
CA ASP A 68 -13.54 6.59 -14.85
C ASP A 68 -12.04 6.50 -15.19
N THR A 69 -11.26 5.90 -14.30
CA THR A 69 -9.82 5.62 -14.47
C THR A 69 -9.49 4.12 -14.30
N ASN A 70 -10.45 3.25 -14.66
CA ASN A 70 -10.33 1.80 -14.50
C ASN A 70 -9.40 1.19 -15.57
N PRO A 71 -8.25 0.61 -15.20
CA PRO A 71 -7.31 0.02 -16.16
C PRO A 71 -7.83 -1.29 -16.78
N LEU A 72 -8.85 -1.94 -16.20
CA LEU A 72 -9.51 -3.13 -16.74
C LEU A 72 -10.53 -2.81 -17.83
N SER A 73 -10.98 -1.55 -17.94
CA SER A 73 -12.09 -1.13 -18.80
C SER A 73 -11.90 -1.57 -20.25
N PRO A 74 -12.95 -2.06 -20.93
CA PRO A 74 -12.92 -2.31 -22.37
C PRO A 74 -12.80 -1.00 -23.17
N ASP A 75 -13.22 0.14 -22.61
CA ASP A 75 -13.12 1.45 -23.25
C ASP A 75 -11.66 1.96 -23.20
N PRO A 76 -11.02 2.16 -24.36
CA PRO A 76 -9.66 2.69 -24.42
C PRO A 76 -9.52 4.12 -23.87
N ALA A 77 -10.58 4.92 -23.89
CA ALA A 77 -10.57 6.27 -23.34
C ALA A 77 -10.48 6.24 -21.79
N VAL A 78 -11.17 5.31 -21.14
CA VAL A 78 -11.07 5.08 -19.69
C VAL A 78 -9.66 4.60 -19.32
N ARG A 79 -9.09 3.68 -20.10
CA ARG A 79 -7.70 3.22 -19.87
C ARG A 79 -6.66 4.31 -20.12
N ALA A 80 -6.90 5.24 -21.04
CA ALA A 80 -6.03 6.41 -21.22
C ALA A 80 -6.06 7.31 -19.97
N LYS A 81 -7.25 7.60 -19.44
CA LYS A 81 -7.39 8.34 -18.16
C LYS A 81 -6.72 7.61 -17.00
N ALA A 82 -6.75 6.27 -16.97
CA ALA A 82 -6.02 5.49 -15.96
C ALA A 82 -4.51 5.75 -16.03
N ARG A 83 -3.93 5.73 -17.23
CA ARG A 83 -2.50 6.08 -17.43
C ARG A 83 -2.18 7.49 -16.96
N ASP A 84 -2.99 8.47 -17.32
CA ASP A 84 -2.79 9.87 -16.93
C ASP A 84 -2.90 10.04 -15.42
N ARG A 85 -3.88 9.39 -14.78
CA ARG A 85 -4.05 9.38 -13.32
C ARG A 85 -2.83 8.80 -12.60
N LEU A 86 -2.34 7.65 -13.07
CA LEU A 86 -1.19 6.97 -12.46
C LEU A 86 0.11 7.75 -12.68
N ARG A 87 0.32 8.35 -13.87
CA ARG A 87 1.45 9.25 -14.13
C ARG A 87 1.43 10.47 -13.22
N HIS A 88 0.27 11.12 -13.06
CA HIS A 88 0.12 12.24 -12.14
C HIS A 88 0.47 11.84 -10.69
N ALA A 89 0.02 10.65 -10.23
CA ALA A 89 0.38 10.15 -8.91
C ALA A 89 1.89 9.89 -8.77
N ILE A 90 2.54 9.38 -9.82
CA ILE A 90 3.99 9.18 -9.87
C ILE A 90 4.73 10.50 -9.81
N ASP A 91 4.29 11.55 -10.54
CA ASP A 91 4.89 12.88 -10.50
C ASP A 91 4.81 13.49 -9.10
N CYS A 92 3.66 13.36 -8.45
CA CYS A 92 3.47 13.77 -7.05
C CYS A 92 4.34 12.95 -6.09
N GLY A 93 4.44 11.63 -6.31
CA GLY A 93 5.32 10.74 -5.56
C GLY A 93 6.80 11.10 -5.72
N HIS A 94 7.24 11.42 -6.94
CA HIS A 94 8.59 11.92 -7.20
C HIS A 94 8.85 13.25 -6.47
N ALA A 95 7.87 14.15 -6.43
CA ALA A 95 7.99 15.44 -5.75
C ALA A 95 8.21 15.31 -4.23
N ILE A 96 7.65 14.28 -3.60
CA ILE A 96 7.92 13.95 -2.20
C ILE A 96 9.15 13.04 -2.02
N ALA A 97 9.88 12.73 -3.09
CA ALA A 97 11.00 11.77 -3.11
C ALA A 97 10.59 10.35 -2.64
N ALA A 98 9.40 9.92 -2.99
CA ALA A 98 8.90 8.61 -2.61
C ALA A 98 9.64 7.48 -3.34
N GLU A 99 9.91 6.42 -2.60
CA GLU A 99 10.62 5.24 -3.10
C GLU A 99 9.69 4.22 -3.76
N VAL A 100 8.46 4.12 -3.25
CA VAL A 100 7.47 3.11 -3.66
C VAL A 100 6.11 3.76 -3.84
N MET A 101 5.43 3.43 -4.93
CA MET A 101 3.99 3.58 -5.12
C MET A 101 3.32 2.25 -4.82
N CYS A 102 2.43 2.21 -3.85
CA CYS A 102 1.67 1.03 -3.47
C CYS A 102 0.15 1.26 -3.57
N GLY A 103 -0.62 0.21 -3.29
CA GLY A 103 -2.07 0.24 -3.22
C GLY A 103 -2.77 -0.53 -4.34
N PRO A 104 -4.12 -0.58 -4.30
CA PRO A 104 -4.94 -1.39 -5.21
C PRO A 104 -5.30 -0.64 -6.50
N TYR A 105 -4.32 -0.07 -7.18
CA TYR A 105 -4.54 0.67 -8.45
C TYR A 105 -4.76 -0.23 -9.67
N HIS A 106 -5.11 -1.52 -9.46
CA HIS A 106 -5.46 -2.48 -10.51
C HIS A 106 -6.94 -2.44 -10.90
N SER A 107 -7.82 -2.05 -9.98
CA SER A 107 -9.27 -1.93 -10.23
C SER A 107 -9.91 -0.96 -9.24
N PRO A 108 -11.04 -0.33 -9.59
CA PRO A 108 -11.80 0.48 -8.64
C PRO A 108 -12.33 -0.36 -7.49
N LEU A 109 -12.16 0.11 -6.26
CA LEU A 109 -12.69 -0.55 -5.08
C LEU A 109 -14.22 -0.48 -5.03
N GLY A 110 -14.85 -1.59 -4.64
CA GLY A 110 -16.32 -1.69 -4.54
C GLY A 110 -17.04 -1.87 -5.89
N VAL A 111 -16.30 -2.00 -7.00
CA VAL A 111 -16.85 -2.26 -8.34
C VAL A 111 -16.60 -3.71 -8.74
N PHE A 112 -17.67 -4.44 -9.02
CA PHE A 112 -17.63 -5.87 -9.27
C PHE A 112 -18.28 -6.21 -10.62
N SER A 113 -17.66 -7.13 -11.37
CA SER A 113 -18.17 -7.65 -12.64
C SER A 113 -19.25 -8.74 -12.47
N GLY A 114 -19.40 -9.28 -11.25
CA GLY A 114 -20.23 -10.45 -10.97
C GLY A 114 -19.55 -11.80 -11.26
N SER A 115 -18.32 -11.78 -11.71
CA SER A 115 -17.47 -12.97 -11.94
C SER A 115 -16.00 -12.63 -11.62
N GLY A 116 -15.12 -13.62 -11.65
CA GLY A 116 -13.68 -13.37 -11.63
C GLY A 116 -13.20 -12.63 -12.88
N PRO A 117 -11.96 -12.09 -12.86
CA PRO A 117 -11.45 -11.33 -13.99
C PRO A 117 -11.28 -12.23 -15.23
N THR A 118 -11.66 -11.69 -16.39
CA THR A 118 -11.44 -12.34 -17.68
C THR A 118 -9.98 -12.18 -18.12
N GLU A 119 -9.54 -13.06 -19.03
CA GLU A 119 -8.20 -12.95 -19.62
C GLU A 119 -8.00 -11.61 -20.34
N ASP A 120 -9.01 -11.12 -21.04
CA ASP A 120 -8.98 -9.83 -21.73
C ASP A 120 -8.82 -8.64 -20.76
N GLU A 121 -9.45 -8.70 -19.58
CA GLU A 121 -9.27 -7.69 -18.54
C GLU A 121 -7.82 -7.70 -18.01
N LEU A 122 -7.29 -8.89 -17.73
CA LEU A 122 -5.91 -9.03 -17.25
C LEU A 122 -4.88 -8.58 -18.28
N LEU A 123 -5.13 -8.80 -19.58
CA LEU A 123 -4.27 -8.31 -20.66
C LEU A 123 -4.30 -6.77 -20.75
N ARG A 124 -5.50 -6.16 -20.69
CA ARG A 124 -5.65 -4.70 -20.66
C ARG A 124 -4.96 -4.07 -19.45
N LEU A 125 -5.14 -4.67 -18.28
CA LEU A 125 -4.48 -4.25 -17.04
C LEU A 125 -2.95 -4.30 -17.19
N ALA A 126 -2.41 -5.43 -17.65
CA ALA A 126 -0.98 -5.60 -17.83
C ALA A 126 -0.37 -4.57 -18.80
N ASP A 127 -1.08 -4.21 -19.85
CA ASP A 127 -0.66 -3.20 -20.82
C ASP A 127 -0.59 -1.80 -20.18
N VAL A 128 -1.63 -1.39 -19.42
CA VAL A 128 -1.63 -0.11 -18.69
C VAL A 128 -0.49 -0.08 -17.67
N LEU A 129 -0.31 -1.17 -16.91
CA LEU A 129 0.69 -1.23 -15.84
C LEU A 129 2.13 -1.31 -16.38
N ARG A 130 2.34 -1.89 -17.55
CA ARG A 130 3.67 -1.89 -18.22
C ARG A 130 4.09 -0.48 -18.59
N ASP A 131 3.20 0.30 -19.22
CA ASP A 131 3.44 1.71 -19.54
C ASP A 131 3.69 2.54 -18.28
N THR A 132 2.89 2.28 -17.23
CA THR A 132 3.03 2.96 -15.94
C THR A 132 4.37 2.63 -15.27
N ALA A 133 4.81 1.36 -15.33
CA ALA A 133 6.09 0.93 -14.74
C ALA A 133 7.30 1.54 -15.46
N ALA A 134 7.23 1.64 -16.78
CA ALA A 134 8.27 2.30 -17.57
C ALA A 134 8.37 3.79 -17.23
N TYR A 135 7.21 4.47 -17.06
CA TYR A 135 7.18 5.86 -16.64
C TYR A 135 7.74 6.05 -15.22
N ALA A 136 7.29 5.23 -14.26
CA ALA A 136 7.71 5.29 -12.87
C ALA A 136 9.22 5.03 -12.70
N GLU A 137 9.82 4.19 -13.56
CA GLU A 137 11.26 3.96 -13.55
C GLU A 137 12.04 5.25 -13.87
N THR A 138 11.56 6.08 -14.81
CA THR A 138 12.22 7.37 -15.12
C THR A 138 12.11 8.38 -13.96
N ALA A 139 11.07 8.25 -13.13
CA ALA A 139 10.86 9.06 -11.93
C ALA A 139 11.57 8.52 -10.67
N GLY A 140 12.22 7.35 -10.76
CA GLY A 140 12.87 6.69 -9.63
C GLY A 140 11.90 6.09 -8.60
N VAL A 141 10.64 5.87 -8.98
CA VAL A 141 9.59 5.31 -8.13
C VAL A 141 9.34 3.85 -8.49
N ARG A 142 9.45 2.93 -7.53
CA ARG A 142 9.11 1.52 -7.73
C ARG A 142 7.60 1.30 -7.59
N LEU A 143 7.04 0.42 -8.40
CA LEU A 143 5.63 0.04 -8.32
C LEU A 143 5.47 -1.27 -7.53
N ALA A 144 4.56 -1.27 -6.56
CA ALA A 144 4.18 -2.42 -5.75
C ALA A 144 2.65 -2.54 -5.72
N ILE A 145 2.08 -3.38 -6.60
CA ILE A 145 0.63 -3.57 -6.69
C ILE A 145 0.10 -4.36 -5.50
N GLU A 146 -1.05 -3.97 -4.98
CA GLU A 146 -1.70 -4.62 -3.86
C GLU A 146 -2.79 -5.57 -4.31
N ALA A 147 -2.75 -6.82 -3.85
CA ALA A 147 -3.89 -7.71 -3.88
C ALA A 147 -4.78 -7.41 -2.66
N VAL A 148 -6.07 -7.12 -2.88
CA VAL A 148 -7.01 -6.80 -1.80
C VAL A 148 -8.13 -7.84 -1.74
N ASN A 149 -8.75 -8.00 -0.57
CA ASN A 149 -9.75 -9.02 -0.33
C ASN A 149 -10.97 -8.94 -1.27
N ARG A 150 -11.68 -10.06 -1.43
CA ARG A 150 -12.85 -10.22 -2.30
C ARG A 150 -14.05 -9.32 -1.99
N PHE A 151 -14.09 -8.70 -0.83
CA PHE A 151 -15.14 -7.77 -0.44
C PHE A 151 -14.87 -6.34 -0.94
N GLU A 152 -13.64 -6.09 -1.38
CA GLU A 152 -13.18 -4.80 -1.89
C GLU A 152 -12.95 -4.81 -3.40
N CYS A 153 -12.52 -5.95 -3.99
CA CYS A 153 -12.38 -6.08 -5.44
C CYS A 153 -12.61 -7.52 -5.93
N TYR A 154 -12.66 -7.71 -7.26
CA TYR A 154 -12.77 -9.03 -7.88
C TYR A 154 -11.52 -9.43 -8.70
N ALA A 155 -10.66 -8.46 -9.02
CA ALA A 155 -9.67 -8.65 -10.07
C ALA A 155 -8.35 -9.24 -9.57
N LEU A 156 -7.91 -8.87 -8.37
CA LEU A 156 -6.62 -9.29 -7.81
C LEU A 156 -6.77 -9.46 -6.29
N THR A 157 -6.86 -10.71 -5.82
CA THR A 157 -7.18 -11.01 -4.42
C THR A 157 -6.13 -11.85 -3.70
N THR A 158 -5.22 -12.53 -4.43
CA THR A 158 -4.19 -13.37 -3.82
C THR A 158 -2.79 -13.02 -4.30
N LEU A 159 -1.78 -13.43 -3.54
CA LEU A 159 -0.37 -13.22 -3.91
C LEU A 159 0.03 -14.00 -5.17
N ASP A 160 -0.54 -15.17 -5.39
CA ASP A 160 -0.33 -15.93 -6.64
C ASP A 160 -0.85 -15.16 -7.86
N GLN A 161 -2.03 -14.53 -7.75
CA GLN A 161 -2.55 -13.67 -8.82
C GLN A 161 -1.66 -12.44 -9.03
N ALA A 162 -1.16 -11.83 -7.93
CA ALA A 162 -0.24 -10.70 -8.00
C ALA A 162 1.08 -11.06 -8.69
N SER A 163 1.68 -12.19 -8.34
CA SER A 163 2.88 -12.72 -9.00
C SER A 163 2.65 -13.01 -10.50
N LYS A 164 1.53 -13.65 -10.84
CA LYS A 164 1.14 -13.87 -12.23
C LYS A 164 0.97 -12.56 -13.01
N LEU A 165 0.41 -11.54 -12.37
CA LEU A 165 0.31 -10.21 -12.97
C LEU A 165 1.69 -9.58 -13.17
N CYS A 166 2.62 -9.73 -12.22
CA CYS A 166 4.02 -9.28 -12.40
C CYS A 166 4.66 -9.92 -13.65
N GLY A 167 4.47 -11.22 -13.84
CA GLY A 167 4.93 -11.92 -15.04
C GLY A 167 4.28 -11.40 -16.33
N ARG A 168 2.99 -11.07 -16.32
CA ARG A 168 2.28 -10.49 -17.48
C ARG A 168 2.74 -9.08 -17.81
N VAL A 169 2.94 -8.24 -16.80
CA VAL A 169 3.48 -6.88 -16.95
C VAL A 169 4.91 -6.94 -17.50
N GLY A 170 5.74 -7.88 -17.00
CA GLY A 170 7.06 -8.17 -17.54
C GLY A 170 8.03 -6.98 -17.46
N HIS A 171 7.90 -6.11 -16.46
CA HIS A 171 8.75 -4.93 -16.30
C HIS A 171 9.48 -4.96 -14.95
N ARG A 172 10.80 -4.77 -14.95
CA ARG A 172 11.64 -4.86 -13.74
C ARG A 172 11.29 -3.88 -12.62
N ASN A 173 10.62 -2.76 -12.96
CA ASN A 173 10.17 -1.74 -12.01
C ASN A 173 8.75 -2.00 -11.48
N PHE A 174 8.15 -3.13 -11.84
CA PHE A 174 6.83 -3.57 -11.38
C PHE A 174 6.96 -4.80 -10.49
N SER A 175 6.29 -4.79 -9.36
CA SER A 175 6.31 -5.82 -8.33
C SER A 175 4.97 -5.83 -7.60
N TYR A 176 4.83 -6.68 -6.60
CA TYR A 176 3.68 -6.65 -5.71
C TYR A 176 4.06 -6.29 -4.27
N MET A 177 3.07 -5.94 -3.48
CA MET A 177 3.17 -5.79 -2.03
C MET A 177 2.36 -6.86 -1.30
N TYR A 178 2.82 -7.19 -0.09
CA TYR A 178 2.14 -8.10 0.83
C TYR A 178 1.43 -7.30 1.92
N ASP A 179 0.11 -7.35 1.97
CA ASP A 179 -0.68 -6.82 3.08
C ASP A 179 -1.19 -7.98 3.94
N THR A 180 -0.83 -7.97 5.21
CA THR A 180 -1.14 -9.05 6.15
C THR A 180 -2.64 -9.15 6.47
N PHE A 181 -3.40 -8.04 6.40
CA PHE A 181 -4.86 -8.06 6.56
C PHE A 181 -5.54 -8.75 5.38
N HIS A 182 -5.21 -8.37 4.15
CA HIS A 182 -5.82 -8.96 2.95
C HIS A 182 -5.46 -10.43 2.81
N ALA A 183 -4.20 -10.78 3.03
CA ALA A 183 -3.75 -12.16 3.00
C ALA A 183 -4.40 -13.03 4.09
N ASN A 184 -4.63 -12.48 5.28
CA ASN A 184 -5.34 -13.19 6.36
C ASN A 184 -6.79 -13.55 6.01
N ILE A 185 -7.41 -12.83 5.06
CA ILE A 185 -8.76 -13.11 4.57
C ILE A 185 -8.74 -14.09 3.39
N GLU A 186 -7.82 -13.91 2.44
CA GLU A 186 -7.87 -14.56 1.13
C GLU A 186 -7.02 -15.82 1.03
N GLU A 187 -5.88 -15.88 1.72
CA GLU A 187 -4.96 -17.00 1.61
C GLU A 187 -5.34 -18.13 2.56
N GLN A 188 -5.31 -19.38 2.08
CA GLN A 188 -5.49 -20.54 2.95
C GLN A 188 -4.34 -20.70 3.94
N ASP A 189 -3.13 -20.34 3.51
CA ASP A 189 -1.92 -20.25 4.32
C ASP A 189 -1.14 -19.00 3.88
N PRO A 190 -1.31 -17.86 4.59
CA PRO A 190 -0.66 -16.61 4.22
C PRO A 190 0.87 -16.68 4.28
N ILE A 191 1.42 -17.55 5.13
CA ILE A 191 2.88 -17.72 5.25
C ILE A 191 3.44 -18.49 4.04
N ALA A 192 2.78 -19.57 3.65
CA ALA A 192 3.17 -20.32 2.46
C ALA A 192 2.99 -19.48 1.19
N ALA A 193 1.89 -18.73 1.06
CA ALA A 193 1.64 -17.84 -0.07
C ALA A 193 2.71 -16.76 -0.19
N PHE A 194 3.07 -16.07 0.91
CA PHE A 194 4.16 -15.11 0.90
C PHE A 194 5.50 -15.77 0.53
N THR A 195 5.84 -16.90 1.16
CA THR A 195 7.13 -17.57 0.95
C THR A 195 7.33 -18.00 -0.50
N ALA A 196 6.27 -18.46 -1.17
CA ALA A 196 6.32 -18.89 -2.57
C ALA A 196 6.72 -17.77 -3.54
N HIS A 197 6.35 -16.52 -3.23
CA HIS A 197 6.51 -15.38 -4.13
C HIS A 197 7.36 -14.25 -3.54
N ALA A 198 7.99 -14.44 -2.38
CA ALA A 198 8.68 -13.39 -1.62
C ALA A 198 9.74 -12.61 -2.41
N HIS A 199 10.37 -13.24 -3.42
CA HIS A 199 11.40 -12.62 -4.25
C HIS A 199 10.87 -11.46 -5.13
N GLU A 200 9.57 -11.39 -5.39
CA GLU A 200 8.91 -10.32 -6.15
C GLU A 200 8.32 -9.25 -5.23
N CYS A 201 8.24 -9.51 -3.91
CA CYS A 201 7.66 -8.58 -2.95
C CYS A 201 8.61 -7.40 -2.68
N THR A 202 8.12 -6.18 -2.82
CA THR A 202 8.95 -4.98 -2.60
C THR A 202 8.40 -4.00 -1.56
N HIS A 203 7.20 -4.25 -1.05
CA HIS A 203 6.57 -3.47 0.01
C HIS A 203 5.71 -4.38 0.88
N ILE A 204 5.62 -4.08 2.18
CA ILE A 204 4.80 -4.87 3.11
C ILE A 204 3.99 -3.93 3.99
N HIS A 205 2.67 -4.15 4.04
CA HIS A 205 1.82 -3.57 5.06
C HIS A 205 1.69 -4.52 6.25
N ILE A 206 2.02 -4.00 7.41
CA ILE A 206 1.82 -4.62 8.72
C ILE A 206 0.45 -4.16 9.21
N SER A 207 -0.56 -4.96 8.94
CA SER A 207 -1.96 -4.63 9.19
C SER A 207 -2.65 -5.77 9.94
N GLU A 208 -3.36 -5.47 11.03
CA GLU A 208 -4.05 -6.49 11.84
C GLU A 208 -5.32 -6.99 11.14
N ASN A 209 -5.79 -8.16 11.51
CA ASN A 209 -7.00 -8.78 10.94
C ASN A 209 -8.28 -7.94 11.08
N ASP A 210 -8.29 -6.95 11.96
CA ASP A 210 -9.40 -6.01 12.15
C ASP A 210 -9.06 -4.57 11.77
N ARG A 211 -7.87 -4.31 11.16
CA ARG A 211 -7.34 -2.98 10.85
C ARG A 211 -6.99 -2.13 12.09
N GLY A 212 -6.94 -2.74 13.27
CA GLY A 212 -6.54 -2.11 14.52
C GLY A 212 -5.03 -2.10 14.75
N ILE A 213 -4.61 -2.13 16.03
CA ILE A 213 -3.19 -2.15 16.42
C ILE A 213 -2.59 -3.52 16.09
N PRO A 214 -1.56 -3.60 15.23
CA PRO A 214 -0.86 -4.86 14.97
C PRO A 214 -0.37 -5.55 16.26
N GLY A 215 -0.66 -6.84 16.37
CA GLY A 215 -0.35 -7.65 17.54
C GLY A 215 -1.46 -7.75 18.58
N ARG A 216 -2.59 -7.06 18.39
CA ARG A 216 -3.77 -7.18 19.25
C ARG A 216 -4.85 -8.11 18.70
N GLY A 217 -4.69 -8.61 17.49
CA GLY A 217 -5.61 -9.54 16.83
C GLY A 217 -5.05 -10.95 16.72
N HIS A 218 -5.25 -11.58 15.56
CA HIS A 218 -4.89 -12.99 15.35
C HIS A 218 -4.02 -13.25 14.12
N VAL A 219 -3.47 -12.21 13.47
CA VAL A 219 -2.45 -12.40 12.44
C VAL A 219 -1.27 -13.17 13.05
N PRO A 220 -0.75 -14.24 12.40
CA PRO A 220 0.30 -15.08 12.97
C PRO A 220 1.69 -14.42 12.93
N TRP A 221 1.87 -13.34 13.68
CA TRP A 221 3.02 -12.44 13.60
C TRP A 221 4.39 -13.11 13.73
N ALA A 222 4.55 -14.07 14.65
CA ALA A 222 5.82 -14.77 14.81
C ALA A 222 6.22 -15.53 13.53
N ALA A 223 5.27 -16.24 12.91
CA ALA A 223 5.50 -16.94 11.66
C ALA A 223 5.71 -15.97 10.49
N THR A 224 4.93 -14.86 10.46
CA THR A 224 5.05 -13.80 9.46
C THR A 224 6.43 -13.18 9.46
N PHE A 225 6.93 -12.69 10.60
CA PHE A 225 8.28 -12.09 10.67
C PHE A 225 9.37 -13.11 10.35
N LYS A 226 9.21 -14.37 10.78
CA LYS A 226 10.16 -15.43 10.45
C LYS A 226 10.24 -15.65 8.93
N ALA A 227 9.09 -15.71 8.24
CA ALA A 227 9.05 -15.87 6.78
C ALA A 227 9.66 -14.66 6.06
N ILE A 228 9.32 -13.42 6.49
CA ILE A 228 9.86 -12.20 5.91
C ILE A 228 11.39 -12.17 6.05
N ARG A 229 11.93 -12.48 7.23
CA ARG A 229 13.40 -12.52 7.43
C ARG A 229 14.07 -13.64 6.63
N ALA A 230 13.49 -14.82 6.62
CA ALA A 230 14.03 -15.96 5.89
C ALA A 230 14.09 -15.73 4.37
N SER A 231 13.20 -14.88 3.83
CA SER A 231 13.22 -14.50 2.42
C SER A 231 14.33 -13.53 2.03
N GLY A 232 15.06 -12.96 3.00
CA GLY A 232 16.05 -11.91 2.77
C GLY A 232 15.44 -10.53 2.49
N TYR A 233 14.16 -10.33 2.76
CA TYR A 233 13.49 -9.05 2.59
C TYR A 233 14.11 -7.97 3.49
N ASP A 234 14.58 -6.87 2.89
CA ASP A 234 15.21 -5.75 3.61
C ASP A 234 14.71 -4.40 3.08
N ARG A 235 13.39 -4.22 3.09
CA ARG A 235 12.70 -3.01 2.60
C ARG A 235 11.73 -2.48 3.66
N TRP A 236 10.63 -1.86 3.22
CA TRP A 236 9.64 -1.23 4.07
C TRP A 236 8.70 -2.25 4.75
N LEU A 237 8.56 -2.12 6.06
CA LEU A 237 7.45 -2.65 6.85
C LEU A 237 6.61 -1.45 7.30
N THR A 238 5.52 -1.19 6.59
CA THR A 238 4.68 -0.02 6.82
C THR A 238 3.44 -0.43 7.62
N VAL A 239 3.23 0.19 8.77
CA VAL A 239 1.99 -0.02 9.55
C VAL A 239 0.82 0.58 8.78
N GLU A 240 -0.20 -0.22 8.54
CA GLU A 240 -1.48 0.24 8.04
C GLU A 240 -2.59 -0.13 9.02
N ALA A 241 -3.33 0.87 9.47
CA ALA A 241 -4.48 0.73 10.35
C ALA A 241 -5.55 1.73 9.92
N PHE A 242 -6.81 1.44 10.23
CA PHE A 242 -7.90 2.35 9.91
C PHE A 242 -8.73 2.65 11.15
N GLY A 243 -9.19 3.91 11.24
CA GLY A 243 -10.01 4.41 12.33
C GLY A 243 -11.20 5.18 11.80
N ARG A 244 -11.96 5.80 12.73
CA ARG A 244 -13.15 6.60 12.40
C ARG A 244 -12.89 8.11 12.28
N ALA A 245 -11.64 8.54 12.41
CA ALA A 245 -11.28 9.96 12.34
C ALA A 245 -11.60 10.59 10.97
N VAL A 246 -11.53 9.78 9.89
CA VAL A 246 -11.91 10.19 8.53
C VAL A 246 -13.19 9.43 8.14
N PRO A 247 -14.38 10.05 8.24
CA PRO A 247 -15.67 9.34 8.04
C PRO A 247 -15.81 8.67 6.67
N ALA A 248 -15.35 9.32 5.60
CA ALA A 248 -15.41 8.77 4.25
C ALA A 248 -14.54 7.50 4.13
N LEU A 249 -13.36 7.49 4.74
CA LEU A 249 -12.48 6.33 4.77
C LEU A 249 -13.06 5.22 5.64
N ALA A 250 -13.57 5.55 6.84
CA ALA A 250 -14.24 4.60 7.71
C ALA A 250 -15.40 3.88 7.01
N ALA A 251 -16.17 4.61 6.22
CA ALA A 251 -17.25 4.05 5.39
C ALA A 251 -16.70 3.14 4.28
N ALA A 252 -15.64 3.56 3.58
CA ALA A 252 -15.01 2.79 2.51
C ALA A 252 -14.38 1.49 3.02
N THR A 253 -13.72 1.55 4.18
CA THR A 253 -13.03 0.41 4.81
C THR A 253 -13.91 -0.37 5.80
N ARG A 254 -15.16 0.05 5.99
CA ARG A 254 -16.17 -0.58 6.87
C ARG A 254 -15.76 -0.63 8.34
N VAL A 255 -15.05 0.37 8.80
CA VAL A 255 -14.66 0.53 10.21
C VAL A 255 -15.77 1.21 10.99
N TRP A 256 -16.63 0.39 11.63
CA TRP A 256 -17.85 0.85 12.31
C TRP A 256 -17.69 1.05 13.83
N ARG A 257 -16.56 0.66 14.39
CA ARG A 257 -16.22 0.81 15.82
C ARG A 257 -14.82 1.37 15.99
N ASP A 258 -14.49 1.86 17.17
CA ASP A 258 -13.14 2.25 17.52
C ASP A 258 -12.29 0.98 17.73
N LEU A 259 -11.13 0.92 17.05
CA LEU A 259 -10.23 -0.24 17.04
C LEU A 259 -8.99 0.00 17.92
N PHE A 260 -8.79 1.23 18.34
CA PHE A 260 -7.71 1.67 19.23
C PHE A 260 -8.17 2.89 20.03
N PRO A 261 -7.60 3.12 21.24
CA PRO A 261 -8.04 4.21 22.11
C PRO A 261 -7.71 5.59 21.56
N ASP A 262 -6.52 5.71 20.96
CA ASP A 262 -5.99 6.93 20.34
C ASP A 262 -4.85 6.60 19.37
N THR A 263 -4.46 7.57 18.54
CA THR A 263 -3.41 7.41 17.55
C THR A 263 -2.02 7.29 18.17
N ASP A 264 -1.77 7.88 19.34
CA ASP A 264 -0.45 7.77 20.00
C ASP A 264 -0.18 6.35 20.48
N THR A 265 -1.18 5.72 21.06
CA THR A 265 -1.14 4.29 21.42
C THR A 265 -0.91 3.43 20.17
N LEU A 266 -1.64 3.69 19.09
CA LEU A 266 -1.45 2.97 17.83
C LEU A 266 -0.02 3.09 17.33
N PHE A 267 0.55 4.30 17.28
CA PHE A 267 1.91 4.53 16.80
C PHE A 267 2.96 3.83 17.67
N ALA A 268 2.87 4.00 18.98
CA ALA A 268 3.86 3.46 19.91
C ALA A 268 3.85 1.92 19.95
N GLU A 269 2.67 1.32 20.03
CA GLU A 269 2.55 -0.13 20.12
C GLU A 269 2.92 -0.83 18.82
N SER A 270 2.53 -0.26 17.66
CA SER A 270 2.83 -0.85 16.36
C SER A 270 4.33 -0.93 16.09
N ILE A 271 5.08 0.14 16.32
CA ILE A 271 6.54 0.11 16.12
C ILE A 271 7.22 -0.82 17.13
N ALA A 272 6.74 -0.86 18.37
CA ALA A 272 7.28 -1.75 19.41
C ALA A 272 7.05 -3.23 19.03
N MET A 273 5.88 -3.56 18.50
CA MET A 273 5.53 -4.90 18.01
C MET A 273 6.44 -5.32 16.85
N ILE A 274 6.62 -4.47 15.83
CA ILE A 274 7.50 -4.75 14.69
C ILE A 274 8.93 -5.01 15.15
N ARG A 275 9.48 -4.13 16.00
CA ARG A 275 10.87 -4.27 16.50
C ARG A 275 11.07 -5.56 17.29
N ARG A 276 10.13 -5.91 18.17
CA ARG A 276 10.16 -7.14 18.93
C ARG A 276 10.06 -8.36 18.02
N GLY A 277 9.03 -8.43 17.17
CA GLY A 277 8.83 -9.56 16.26
C GLY A 277 9.99 -9.75 15.28
N TRP A 278 10.59 -8.65 14.82
CA TRP A 278 11.78 -8.71 13.97
C TRP A 278 13.02 -9.26 14.70
N ALA A 279 13.21 -8.87 15.98
CA ALA A 279 14.31 -9.36 16.80
C ALA A 279 14.14 -10.85 17.15
N GLU A 280 12.94 -11.28 17.49
CA GLU A 280 12.61 -12.66 17.84
C GLU A 280 12.66 -13.62 16.62
N ALA A 281 12.54 -13.09 15.41
CA ALA A 281 12.63 -13.85 14.16
C ALA A 281 14.09 -14.07 13.69
N ALA A 282 15.10 -13.63 14.44
CA ALA A 282 16.52 -13.66 14.09
C ALA A 282 17.11 -15.08 14.08
#